data_cef348ffbf98284f40140de83cbb4a79
#
_entry.id   cef348ffbf98284f40140de83cbb4a79
#
_cell.length_a   1.000
_cell.length_b   1.000
_cell.length_c   1.000
_cell.angle_alpha   90.00
_cell.angle_beta   90.00
_cell.angle_gamma   90.00
#
_symmetry.space_group_name_H-M   'P 1'
#
loop_
_entity.id
_entity.type
_entity.pdbx_description
1 polymer ?
#
loop_
_entity_poly.entity_id
_entity_poly.type
_entity_poly.pdbx_seq_one_letter_code
_entity_poly.pdbx_strand_id
1 'polypeptide(L)'
;MRFINLIVVHCSATRCDRCYTEHDLTTDHLRRGFSGAGYHFYIRKNGDIKSLRPLALPGAHARGWNDKSIGVCYEGGLDECGRPADTRTPFQRHSLRVLVLLLLKDYPGSRLCGHRDLSPDLNLSLIHISEPTRHSLI
;
A
#
# COMPACT_ATOMS: atom_id res chain seq x y z
N MET A 1 10.05 8.88 -18.01
CA MET A 1 8.81 8.76 -17.20
C MET A 1 8.30 7.33 -17.27
N ARG A 2 7.94 6.77 -16.12
CA ARG A 2 7.40 5.41 -16.08
C ARG A 2 5.94 5.39 -16.55
N PHE A 3 5.55 4.28 -17.14
CA PHE A 3 4.15 4.02 -17.42
C PHE A 3 3.52 3.28 -16.25
N ILE A 4 2.51 3.90 -15.62
CA ILE A 4 1.85 3.35 -14.44
C ILE A 4 0.46 2.86 -14.83
N ASN A 5 0.19 1.60 -14.53
CA ASN A 5 -1.12 0.99 -14.79
C ASN A 5 -1.65 0.19 -13.60
N LEU A 6 -0.97 0.26 -12.44
CA LEU A 6 -1.34 -0.53 -11.28
C LEU A 6 -1.06 0.25 -9.99
N ILE A 7 -2.02 0.24 -9.08
CA ILE A 7 -1.87 0.78 -7.74
C ILE A 7 -2.03 -0.39 -6.78
N VAL A 8 -1.00 -0.65 -5.99
CA VAL A 8 -0.96 -1.81 -5.09
C VAL A 8 -1.00 -1.33 -3.66
N VAL A 9 -1.96 -1.83 -2.90
CA VAL A 9 -2.13 -1.50 -1.48
C VAL A 9 -1.54 -2.62 -0.64
N HIS A 10 -0.69 -2.23 0.32
CA HIS A 10 -0.03 -3.13 1.26
C HIS A 10 -0.32 -2.71 2.68
N CYS A 11 -0.07 -3.59 3.61
CA CYS A 11 0.04 -3.23 5.03
C CYS A 11 1.50 -3.42 5.48
N SER A 12 1.87 -2.76 6.57
CA SER A 12 3.21 -2.93 7.12
C SER A 12 3.40 -4.27 7.81
N ALA A 13 2.32 -5.01 8.04
CA ALA A 13 2.29 -6.27 8.78
C ALA A 13 2.85 -6.08 10.20
N THR A 14 2.37 -5.04 10.86
CA THR A 14 2.73 -4.72 12.24
C THR A 14 1.48 -4.74 13.10
N ARG A 15 1.67 -4.95 14.41
CA ARG A 15 0.56 -5.06 15.35
C ARG A 15 -0.16 -3.73 15.49
N CYS A 16 -1.48 -3.78 15.55
CA CYS A 16 -2.31 -2.59 15.63
C CYS A 16 -2.14 -1.81 16.93
N ASP A 17 -1.61 -2.44 17.99
CA ASP A 17 -1.34 -1.81 19.28
C ASP A 17 0.07 -1.22 19.36
N ARG A 18 0.81 -1.17 18.28
CA ARG A 18 2.16 -0.61 18.24
C ARG A 18 2.27 0.50 17.22
N CYS A 19 3.16 1.45 17.51
CA CYS A 19 3.55 2.47 16.54
C CYS A 19 4.62 1.91 15.60
N TYR A 20 4.43 2.13 14.32
CA TYR A 20 5.44 1.79 13.31
C TYR A 20 5.55 2.98 12.37
N THR A 21 6.53 3.83 12.64
CA THR A 21 6.67 5.10 11.92
C THR A 21 7.23 4.89 10.51
N GLU A 22 7.10 5.91 9.67
CA GLU A 22 7.75 5.90 8.36
C GLU A 22 9.26 5.77 8.48
N HIS A 23 9.84 6.27 9.58
CA HIS A 23 11.26 6.10 9.85
C HIS A 23 11.60 4.64 10.16
N ASP A 24 10.78 3.99 10.98
CA ASP A 24 10.95 2.57 11.29
C ASP A 24 10.88 1.73 10.02
N LEU A 25 9.91 2.00 9.18
CA LEU A 25 9.72 1.31 7.91
C LEU A 25 10.95 1.48 7.02
N THR A 26 11.40 2.70 6.86
CA THR A 26 12.57 3.01 6.02
C THR A 26 13.82 2.32 6.55
N THR A 27 14.02 2.36 7.87
CA THR A 27 15.17 1.70 8.50
C THR A 27 15.15 0.20 8.24
N ASP A 28 14.00 -0.45 8.38
CA ASP A 28 13.87 -1.88 8.13
C ASP A 28 14.18 -2.22 6.67
N HIS A 29 13.71 -1.40 5.73
CA HIS A 29 14.00 -1.62 4.32
C HIS A 29 15.47 -1.43 4.00
N LEU A 30 16.12 -0.43 4.59
CA LEU A 30 17.57 -0.23 4.43
C LEU A 30 18.34 -1.44 4.95
N ARG A 31 17.95 -2.00 6.09
CA ARG A 31 18.58 -3.21 6.65
C ARG A 31 18.42 -4.42 5.75
N ARG A 32 17.36 -4.46 4.96
CA ARG A 32 17.12 -5.54 4.00
C ARG A 32 17.85 -5.33 2.68
N GLY A 33 18.64 -4.27 2.58
CA GLY A 33 19.42 -3.99 1.39
C GLY A 33 18.76 -3.07 0.36
N PHE A 34 17.59 -2.52 0.69
CA PHE A 34 16.91 -1.57 -0.19
C PHE A 34 17.62 -0.21 -0.12
N SER A 35 17.52 0.57 -1.19
CA SER A 35 18.09 1.93 -1.23
C SER A 35 17.25 2.94 -0.46
N GLY A 36 16.07 2.56 -0.01
CA GLY A 36 15.14 3.40 0.73
C GLY A 36 13.85 2.63 0.97
N ALA A 37 12.81 3.31 1.40
CA ALA A 37 11.50 2.68 1.54
C ALA A 37 11.02 2.15 0.20
N GLY A 38 10.44 0.96 0.21
CA GLY A 38 9.97 0.31 -1.01
C GLY A 38 8.62 0.84 -1.51
N TYR A 39 7.88 1.56 -0.68
CA TYR A 39 6.58 2.12 -1.03
C TYR A 39 6.69 3.58 -1.39
N HIS A 40 5.79 4.05 -2.23
CA HIS A 40 5.73 5.47 -2.59
C HIS A 40 5.03 6.29 -1.52
N PHE A 41 4.01 5.71 -0.87
CA PHE A 41 3.26 6.36 0.20
C PHE A 41 3.08 5.44 1.38
N TYR A 42 3.00 6.03 2.56
CA TYR A 42 2.74 5.31 3.81
C TYR A 42 1.68 6.06 4.61
N ILE A 43 0.62 5.37 5.02
CA ILE A 43 -0.49 5.96 5.74
C ILE A 43 -0.45 5.52 7.19
N ARG A 44 -0.24 6.49 8.09
CA ARG A 44 -0.19 6.24 9.52
C ARG A 44 -1.60 5.99 10.07
N LYS A 45 -1.66 5.45 11.29
CA LYS A 45 -2.95 5.13 11.95
C LYS A 45 -3.85 6.36 12.10
N ASN A 46 -3.26 7.55 12.29
CA ASN A 46 -4.01 8.80 12.41
C ASN A 46 -4.46 9.36 11.06
N GLY A 47 -4.14 8.70 9.98
CA GLY A 47 -4.49 9.13 8.63
C GLY A 47 -3.44 9.96 7.92
N ASP A 48 -2.33 10.29 8.56
CA ASP A 48 -1.26 11.04 7.90
C ASP A 48 -0.70 10.25 6.72
N ILE A 49 -0.59 10.92 5.59
CA ILE A 49 -0.02 10.35 4.37
C ILE A 49 1.41 10.84 4.23
N LYS A 50 2.36 9.90 4.26
CA LYS A 50 3.78 10.21 4.12
C LYS A 50 4.25 9.80 2.74
N SER A 51 4.90 10.72 2.03
CA SER A 51 5.51 10.44 0.74
C SER A 51 6.94 9.97 0.99
N LEU A 52 7.25 8.74 0.57
CA LEU A 52 8.54 8.11 0.88
C LEU A 52 9.45 7.97 -0.32
N ARG A 53 8.88 7.82 -1.50
CA ARG A 53 9.66 7.60 -2.72
C ARG A 53 9.00 8.38 -3.85
N PRO A 54 9.81 9.06 -4.70
CA PRO A 54 9.25 9.77 -5.85
C PRO A 54 8.49 8.83 -6.78
N LEU A 55 7.39 9.30 -7.32
CA LEU A 55 6.58 8.51 -8.27
C LEU A 55 7.34 8.20 -9.56
N ALA A 56 8.33 9.00 -9.90
CA ALA A 56 9.16 8.77 -11.08
C ALA A 56 10.04 7.53 -10.94
N LEU A 57 10.26 7.05 -9.72
CA LEU A 57 11.10 5.88 -9.46
C LEU A 57 10.25 4.64 -9.21
N PRO A 58 10.65 3.47 -9.75
CA PRO A 58 10.00 2.22 -9.37
C PRO A 58 10.15 1.99 -7.88
N GLY A 59 9.15 1.38 -7.27
CA GLY A 59 9.23 0.96 -5.88
C GLY A 59 9.97 -0.36 -5.73
N ALA A 60 9.95 -0.89 -4.51
CA ALA A 60 10.43 -2.23 -4.19
C ALA A 60 9.39 -2.88 -3.28
N HIS A 61 8.19 -3.10 -3.82
CA HIS A 61 7.05 -3.55 -3.03
C HIS A 61 6.28 -4.71 -3.66
N ALA A 62 6.44 -4.93 -4.97
CA ALA A 62 5.71 -5.98 -5.68
C ALA A 62 6.60 -6.50 -6.81
N ARG A 63 7.36 -7.54 -6.52
CA ARG A 63 8.34 -8.11 -7.45
C ARG A 63 7.67 -8.45 -8.79
N GLY A 64 8.29 -8.00 -9.88
CA GLY A 64 7.76 -8.17 -11.22
C GLY A 64 6.79 -7.10 -11.65
N TRP A 65 6.34 -6.23 -10.73
CA TRP A 65 5.33 -5.19 -10.99
C TRP A 65 5.82 -3.79 -10.62
N ASN A 66 7.02 -3.69 -10.04
CA ASN A 66 7.52 -2.41 -9.51
C ASN A 66 7.63 -1.31 -10.55
N ASP A 67 7.99 -1.65 -11.77
CA ASP A 67 8.26 -0.67 -12.81
C ASP A 67 6.98 -0.02 -13.37
N LYS A 68 5.82 -0.64 -13.15
CA LYS A 68 4.54 -0.14 -13.68
C LYS A 68 3.51 0.14 -12.59
N SER A 69 3.91 0.15 -11.34
CA SER A 69 2.98 0.29 -10.22
C SER A 69 3.38 1.39 -9.25
N ILE A 70 2.40 1.80 -8.45
CA ILE A 70 2.60 2.65 -7.28
C ILE A 70 2.25 1.82 -6.07
N GLY A 71 3.13 1.81 -5.08
CA GLY A 71 2.92 1.10 -3.82
C GLY A 71 2.42 2.04 -2.73
N VAL A 72 1.29 1.71 -2.14
CA VAL A 72 0.71 2.42 -1.01
C VAL A 72 0.63 1.45 0.15
N CYS A 73 1.24 1.79 1.27
CA CYS A 73 1.26 0.95 2.45
C CYS A 73 0.52 1.64 3.60
N TYR A 74 -0.25 0.91 4.39
CA TYR A 74 -0.82 1.45 5.61
C TYR A 74 -0.22 0.76 6.84
N GLU A 75 -0.11 1.53 7.92
CA GLU A 75 0.42 1.05 9.20
C GLU A 75 -0.56 0.06 9.83
N GLY A 76 -0.08 -1.13 10.16
CA GLY A 76 -0.88 -2.15 10.80
C GLY A 76 -0.96 -3.44 10.00
N GLY A 77 -2.12 -4.09 10.04
CA GLY A 77 -2.36 -5.33 9.33
C GLY A 77 -2.33 -6.57 10.21
N LEU A 78 -1.87 -6.44 11.46
CA LEU A 78 -1.89 -7.53 12.43
C LEU A 78 -2.67 -7.11 13.67
N ASP A 79 -3.45 -8.03 14.24
CA ASP A 79 -4.15 -7.78 15.49
C ASP A 79 -3.18 -7.80 16.68
N GLU A 80 -3.70 -7.66 17.90
CA GLU A 80 -2.89 -7.63 19.12
C GLU A 80 -2.16 -8.93 19.40
N CYS A 81 -2.61 -10.03 18.79
CA CYS A 81 -1.97 -11.33 18.90
C CYS A 81 -0.97 -11.60 17.76
N GLY A 82 -0.78 -10.64 16.85
CA GLY A 82 0.10 -10.80 15.71
C GLY A 82 -0.49 -11.57 14.55
N ARG A 83 -1.81 -11.74 14.52
CA ARG A 83 -2.49 -12.43 13.41
C ARG A 83 -2.96 -11.45 12.36
N PRO A 84 -2.96 -11.83 11.07
CA PRO A 84 -3.48 -10.97 10.03
C PRO A 84 -4.93 -10.54 10.30
N ALA A 85 -5.18 -9.25 10.18
CA ALA A 85 -6.50 -8.69 10.41
C ALA A 85 -6.63 -7.35 9.69
N ASP A 86 -7.86 -6.93 9.44
CA ASP A 86 -8.13 -5.59 8.94
C ASP A 86 -8.11 -4.61 10.11
N THR A 87 -6.99 -3.96 10.30
CA THR A 87 -6.75 -3.03 11.41
C THR A 87 -6.87 -1.57 10.98
N ARG A 88 -7.33 -1.30 9.76
CA ARG A 88 -7.42 0.08 9.27
C ARG A 88 -8.35 0.90 10.15
N THR A 89 -7.83 2.04 10.63
CA THR A 89 -8.64 2.98 11.38
C THR A 89 -9.57 3.76 10.44
N PRO A 90 -10.62 4.41 10.95
CA PRO A 90 -11.44 5.28 10.11
C PRO A 90 -10.62 6.37 9.41
N PHE A 91 -9.59 6.89 10.09
CA PHE A 91 -8.68 7.89 9.50
C PHE A 91 -7.88 7.32 8.35
N GLN A 92 -7.39 6.09 8.51
CA GLN A 92 -6.65 5.40 7.44
C GLN A 92 -7.55 5.10 6.25
N ARG A 93 -8.77 4.65 6.49
CA ARG A 93 -9.72 4.37 5.41
C ARG A 93 -10.02 5.61 4.61
N HIS A 94 -10.21 6.74 5.29
CA HIS A 94 -10.46 8.02 4.61
C HIS A 94 -9.26 8.44 3.78
N SER A 95 -8.06 8.44 4.36
CA SER A 95 -6.85 8.85 3.66
C SER A 95 -6.52 7.93 2.50
N LEU A 96 -6.69 6.63 2.68
CA LEU A 96 -6.47 5.65 1.63
C LEU A 96 -7.42 5.89 0.46
N ARG A 97 -8.69 6.14 0.75
CA ARG A 97 -9.69 6.44 -0.27
C ARG A 97 -9.31 7.69 -1.07
N VAL A 98 -8.97 8.78 -0.36
CA VAL A 98 -8.61 10.05 -1.01
C VAL A 98 -7.38 9.86 -1.90
N LEU A 99 -6.34 9.24 -1.36
CA LEU A 99 -5.10 9.03 -2.09
C LEU A 99 -5.31 8.17 -3.33
N VAL A 100 -6.02 7.05 -3.18
CA VAL A 100 -6.27 6.14 -4.30
C VAL A 100 -7.09 6.83 -5.39
N LEU A 101 -8.12 7.60 -5.02
CA LEU A 101 -8.92 8.32 -6.01
C LEU A 101 -8.09 9.34 -6.76
N LEU A 102 -7.19 10.05 -6.07
CA LEU A 102 -6.29 11.01 -6.72
C LEU A 102 -5.33 10.31 -7.67
N LEU A 103 -4.77 9.18 -7.27
CA LEU A 103 -3.86 8.41 -8.11
C LEU A 103 -4.58 7.85 -9.33
N LEU A 104 -5.80 7.37 -9.18
CA LEU A 104 -6.60 6.88 -10.30
C LEU A 104 -6.92 8.00 -11.29
N LYS A 105 -7.11 9.21 -10.79
CA LYS A 105 -7.34 10.38 -11.64
C LYS A 105 -6.08 10.74 -12.42
N ASP A 106 -4.93 10.70 -11.77
CA ASP A 106 -3.65 11.05 -12.40
C ASP A 106 -3.15 9.96 -13.35
N TYR A 107 -3.53 8.71 -13.09
CA TYR A 107 -3.12 7.56 -13.90
C TYR A 107 -4.37 6.78 -14.34
N PRO A 108 -5.17 7.36 -15.26
CA PRO A 108 -6.42 6.74 -15.69
C PRO A 108 -6.17 5.39 -16.34
N GLY A 109 -7.04 4.45 -16.07
CA GLY A 109 -6.87 3.08 -16.57
C GLY A 109 -6.07 2.18 -15.63
N SER A 110 -5.53 2.72 -14.55
CA SER A 110 -4.83 1.90 -13.57
C SER A 110 -5.80 1.01 -12.82
N ARG A 111 -5.32 -0.18 -12.45
CA ARG A 111 -6.06 -1.11 -11.60
C ARG A 111 -5.63 -0.95 -10.16
N LEU A 112 -6.56 -1.17 -9.25
CA LEU A 112 -6.31 -1.15 -7.82
C LEU A 112 -6.35 -2.57 -7.29
N CYS A 113 -5.34 -2.98 -6.53
CA CYS A 113 -5.30 -4.32 -5.94
C CYS A 113 -4.49 -4.34 -4.65
N GLY A 114 -4.63 -5.42 -3.89
CA GLY A 114 -3.74 -5.71 -2.79
C GLY A 114 -2.53 -6.50 -3.29
N HIS A 115 -1.45 -6.50 -2.51
CA HIS A 115 -0.21 -7.16 -2.92
C HIS A 115 -0.40 -8.65 -3.22
N ARG A 116 -1.12 -9.36 -2.35
CA ARG A 116 -1.33 -10.80 -2.55
C ARG A 116 -2.17 -11.15 -3.78
N ASP A 117 -2.92 -10.16 -4.28
CA ASP A 117 -3.75 -10.35 -5.47
C ASP A 117 -2.93 -10.47 -6.74
N LEU A 118 -1.65 -10.16 -6.67
CA LEU A 118 -0.72 -10.34 -7.77
C LEU A 118 -0.19 -11.77 -7.86
N SER A 119 -0.46 -12.59 -6.85
CA SER A 119 -0.15 -14.00 -6.91
C SER A 119 -1.06 -14.69 -7.94
N PRO A 120 -0.51 -15.60 -8.75
CA PRO A 120 -1.32 -16.30 -9.76
C PRO A 120 -2.54 -17.02 -9.17
N ASP A 121 -2.44 -17.47 -7.93
CA ASP A 121 -3.51 -18.22 -7.28
C ASP A 121 -4.62 -17.34 -6.74
N LEU A 122 -4.44 -16.01 -6.78
CA LEU A 122 -5.35 -15.06 -6.16
C LEU A 122 -5.89 -14.03 -7.14
N ASN A 123 -5.89 -14.35 -8.42
CA ASN A 123 -6.32 -13.43 -9.47
C ASN A 123 -7.73 -12.88 -9.29
N LEU A 124 -8.60 -13.67 -8.70
CA LEU A 124 -9.99 -13.26 -8.48
C LEU A 124 -10.11 -12.11 -7.49
N SER A 125 -9.16 -11.99 -6.59
CA SER A 125 -9.15 -10.92 -5.59
C SER A 125 -8.93 -9.55 -6.23
N LEU A 126 -8.27 -9.48 -7.37
CA LEU A 126 -8.07 -8.22 -8.10
C LEU A 126 -9.40 -7.56 -8.43
N ILE A 127 -10.34 -8.34 -8.92
CA ILE A 127 -11.67 -7.83 -9.29
C ILE A 127 -12.39 -7.33 -8.06
N HIS A 128 -12.30 -8.09 -6.99
CA HIS A 128 -12.99 -7.78 -5.74
C HIS A 128 -12.48 -6.48 -5.13
N ILE A 129 -11.17 -6.31 -5.07
CA ILE A 129 -10.56 -5.14 -4.45
C ILE A 129 -10.75 -3.89 -5.30
N SER A 130 -10.75 -4.03 -6.62
CA SER A 130 -10.85 -2.88 -7.51
C SER A 130 -12.24 -2.27 -7.58
N GLU A 131 -13.24 -2.90 -7.02
CA GLU A 131 -14.60 -2.36 -7.01
C GLU A 131 -14.73 -1.31 -5.89
N PRO A 132 -14.95 -0.04 -6.24
CA PRO A 132 -14.96 1.03 -5.22
C PRO A 132 -16.13 0.95 -4.27
N THR A 133 -17.19 0.23 -4.63
CA THR A 133 -18.34 0.05 -3.76
C THR A 133 -18.07 -0.98 -2.65
N ARG A 134 -16.99 -1.70 -2.77
CA ARG A 134 -16.62 -2.70 -1.76
C ARG A 134 -16.00 -2.00 -0.57
N HIS A 135 -16.67 -2.05 0.52
CA HIS A 135 -16.23 -1.45 1.76
C HIS A 135 -15.01 -2.15 2.39
N SER A 136 -14.64 -3.30 1.87
CA SER A 136 -13.50 -4.04 2.40
C SER A 136 -12.18 -3.28 2.21
N LEU A 137 -12.08 -2.45 1.18
CA LEU A 137 -10.86 -1.71 0.92
C LEU A 137 -10.95 -0.29 1.48
N ILE A 138 -12.04 0.32 1.27
CA ILE A 138 -12.28 1.70 1.64
C ILE A 138 -13.51 1.81 2.51
#